data_f876d89f78a2e1d9a8bc7db85b3f0906
#
_entry.id   f876d89f78a2e1d9a8bc7db85b3f0906
#
_cell.length_a   1.000
_cell.length_b   1.000
_cell.length_c   1.000
_cell.angle_alpha   90.00
_cell.angle_beta   90.00
_cell.angle_gamma   90.00
#
_symmetry.space_group_name_H-M   'P 1'
#
loop_
_entity.id
_entity.type
_entity.pdbx_description
1 polymer ?
#
loop_
_entity_poly.entity_id
_entity_poly.type
_entity_poly.pdbx_seq_one_letter_code
_entity_poly.pdbx_strand_id
1 'polypeptide(L)'
;MRNSDTLVIDLEKEYKVLSTAGCPKIYKDVRYIVFRRVPKDFEYVDLDGYCKDTAKSVGIDYEKSTIFLTAVDVREYGHATHIFRDVIAEVYVTFGVDKPSCIDANIPSNAMAVGTINVAVIVNKPLDEVGLLDLYRLVSEVKGLAMGLAGPMCLTAPSIGTASDATMVAAPQGGERFGGIATDVGFTAAVATLKALSKFVVGTNCIEYFVNSVGLRSIDDILKIAVKAYNKAPIPMLSSGEVEKILRREFEDVFKDPNICIVVRGARLAEMLMALNLFPGISEEEYRVDTPKIIADELIGKAIAEYVNGFKGLLAYYWIERLKEEGVFEELENLPPMTDDIVAAVVGSVLSRVYDKYLNSH
;
A
#
# COMPACT_ATOMS: atom_id res chain seq x y z
N MET A 1 8.13 -25.89 1.84
CA MET A 1 9.55 -25.76 2.25
C MET A 1 9.93 -24.29 2.21
N ARG A 2 10.73 -23.80 3.15
CA ARG A 2 11.20 -22.40 3.18
C ARG A 2 12.71 -22.38 3.30
N ASN A 3 13.37 -21.61 2.45
CA ASN A 3 14.69 -21.06 2.77
C ASN A 3 14.53 -19.53 2.90
N SER A 4 15.58 -18.79 3.26
CA SER A 4 15.50 -17.34 3.50
C SER A 4 14.94 -16.54 2.32
N ASP A 5 15.06 -17.06 1.09
CA ASP A 5 14.76 -16.34 -0.15
C ASP A 5 13.73 -17.02 -1.04
N THR A 6 13.15 -18.15 -0.60
CA THR A 6 12.19 -18.89 -1.41
C THR A 6 11.08 -19.49 -0.54
N LEU A 7 9.84 -19.16 -0.84
CA LEU A 7 8.66 -19.81 -0.31
C LEU A 7 8.09 -20.76 -1.37
N VAL A 8 7.97 -22.03 -1.04
CA VAL A 8 7.36 -23.05 -1.90
C VAL A 8 6.06 -23.54 -1.27
N ILE A 9 4.99 -23.51 -2.05
CA ILE A 9 3.67 -24.04 -1.71
C ILE A 9 3.43 -25.24 -2.59
N ASP A 10 3.31 -26.44 -1.98
CA ASP A 10 2.92 -27.67 -2.67
C ASP A 10 1.40 -27.83 -2.60
N LEU A 11 0.75 -27.86 -3.74
CA LEU A 11 -0.71 -28.04 -3.86
C LEU A 11 -1.14 -29.49 -3.73
N GLU A 12 -0.18 -30.41 -3.48
CA GLU A 12 -0.36 -31.86 -3.35
C GLU A 12 -0.87 -32.56 -4.62
N LYS A 13 -1.56 -31.87 -5.49
CA LYS A 13 -2.05 -32.31 -6.79
C LYS A 13 -1.87 -31.22 -7.85
N GLU A 14 -2.10 -31.56 -9.10
CA GLU A 14 -2.02 -30.62 -10.21
C GLU A 14 -3.33 -29.84 -10.36
N TYR A 15 -3.21 -28.55 -10.64
CA TYR A 15 -4.27 -27.62 -10.94
C TYR A 15 -4.06 -26.98 -12.30
N LYS A 16 -5.14 -26.70 -13.02
CA LYS A 16 -5.10 -25.78 -14.17
C LYS A 16 -4.84 -24.36 -13.66
N VAL A 17 -3.87 -23.70 -14.27
CA VAL A 17 -3.41 -22.39 -13.84
C VAL A 17 -3.39 -21.42 -15.00
N LEU A 18 -3.91 -20.21 -14.75
CA LEU A 18 -3.72 -19.02 -15.58
C LEU A 18 -2.87 -18.04 -14.79
N SER A 19 -1.73 -17.60 -15.35
CA SER A 19 -0.75 -16.80 -14.64
C SER A 19 -0.05 -15.80 -15.52
N THR A 20 0.26 -14.60 -14.97
CA THR A 20 1.19 -13.61 -15.53
C THR A 20 2.52 -13.61 -14.78
N ALA A 21 2.78 -14.54 -13.87
CA ALA A 21 4.11 -14.75 -13.32
C ALA A 21 5.11 -15.04 -14.45
N GLY A 22 6.30 -14.46 -14.38
CA GLY A 22 7.26 -14.49 -15.47
C GLY A 22 7.75 -15.87 -15.89
N CYS A 23 7.50 -16.92 -15.10
CA CYS A 23 7.99 -18.27 -15.36
C CYS A 23 6.94 -19.34 -15.03
N PRO A 24 6.77 -20.31 -15.93
CA PRO A 24 7.18 -20.36 -17.32
C PRO A 24 6.07 -20.09 -18.33
N LYS A 25 4.84 -20.51 -18.18
CA LYS A 25 3.80 -20.38 -19.22
C LYS A 25 2.53 -19.80 -18.66
N ILE A 26 1.79 -19.08 -19.50
CA ILE A 26 0.52 -18.43 -19.12
C ILE A 26 -0.51 -19.46 -18.64
N TYR A 27 -0.66 -20.58 -19.33
CA TYR A 27 -1.63 -21.63 -19.02
C TYR A 27 -0.98 -23.02 -18.98
N LYS A 28 -1.10 -23.72 -17.84
CA LYS A 28 -0.53 -25.05 -17.65
C LYS A 28 -1.04 -25.77 -16.41
N ASP A 29 -0.65 -27.04 -16.25
CA ASP A 29 -0.83 -27.80 -15.03
C ASP A 29 0.29 -27.51 -14.04
N VAL A 30 -0.07 -27.12 -12.82
CA VAL A 30 0.88 -26.69 -11.79
C VAL A 30 0.61 -27.45 -10.50
N ARG A 31 1.67 -27.91 -9.87
CA ARG A 31 1.66 -28.45 -8.51
C ARG A 31 2.33 -27.51 -7.50
N TYR A 32 3.31 -26.73 -7.94
CA TYR A 32 4.13 -25.90 -7.04
C TYR A 32 3.96 -24.41 -7.37
N ILE A 33 3.63 -23.62 -6.34
CA ILE A 33 3.68 -22.16 -6.42
C ILE A 33 4.92 -21.72 -5.67
N VAL A 34 5.74 -20.88 -6.28
CA VAL A 34 7.00 -20.43 -5.73
C VAL A 34 7.04 -18.91 -5.71
N PHE A 35 7.38 -18.32 -4.56
CA PHE A 35 7.77 -16.93 -4.46
C PHE A 35 9.28 -16.88 -4.21
N ARG A 36 10.01 -16.30 -5.14
CA ARG A 36 11.47 -16.16 -5.08
C ARG A 36 11.84 -14.72 -4.86
N ARG A 37 12.55 -14.44 -3.76
CA ARG A 37 13.12 -13.13 -3.49
C ARG A 37 14.28 -12.87 -4.43
N VAL A 38 14.28 -11.65 -5.01
CA VAL A 38 15.35 -11.10 -5.86
C VAL A 38 15.80 -9.75 -5.30
N PRO A 39 17.02 -9.28 -5.60
CA PRO A 39 17.45 -7.93 -5.29
C PRO A 39 16.54 -6.87 -5.92
N LYS A 40 16.48 -5.66 -5.34
CA LYS A 40 15.68 -4.54 -5.87
C LYS A 40 16.16 -4.02 -7.23
N ASP A 41 17.41 -4.26 -7.57
CA ASP A 41 18.07 -3.93 -8.82
C ASP A 41 18.24 -5.17 -9.74
N PHE A 42 17.37 -6.16 -9.55
CA PHE A 42 17.44 -7.41 -10.30
C PHE A 42 17.20 -7.18 -11.78
N GLU A 43 18.24 -7.44 -12.58
CA GLU A 43 18.20 -7.50 -14.03
C GLU A 43 18.41 -8.94 -14.47
N TYR A 44 17.67 -9.39 -15.48
CA TYR A 44 17.81 -10.74 -16.01
C TYR A 44 18.13 -10.69 -17.51
N VAL A 45 19.11 -11.50 -17.90
CA VAL A 45 19.42 -11.75 -19.31
C VAL A 45 18.69 -13.01 -19.77
N ASP A 46 18.56 -14.01 -18.89
CA ASP A 46 17.85 -15.28 -19.11
C ASP A 46 16.90 -15.56 -17.93
N LEU A 47 15.65 -15.10 -18.05
CA LEU A 47 14.63 -15.31 -17.03
C LEU A 47 14.28 -16.80 -16.89
N ASP A 48 14.16 -17.52 -18.01
CA ASP A 48 13.77 -18.92 -18.01
C ASP A 48 14.86 -19.80 -17.34
N GLY A 49 16.13 -19.54 -17.64
CA GLY A 49 17.26 -20.19 -16.97
C GLY A 49 17.27 -19.92 -15.47
N TYR A 50 17.08 -18.67 -15.04
CA TYR A 50 17.00 -18.30 -13.63
C TYR A 50 15.88 -19.04 -12.89
N CYS A 51 14.70 -19.17 -13.51
CA CYS A 51 13.57 -19.88 -12.91
C CYS A 51 13.81 -21.39 -12.84
N LYS A 52 14.46 -21.99 -13.86
CA LYS A 52 14.88 -23.41 -13.82
C LYS A 52 15.86 -23.69 -12.69
N ASP A 53 16.84 -22.82 -12.51
CA ASP A 53 17.81 -22.93 -11.41
C ASP A 53 17.13 -22.75 -10.05
N THR A 54 16.15 -21.83 -9.96
CA THR A 54 15.33 -21.66 -8.76
C THR A 54 14.60 -22.96 -8.43
N ALA A 55 13.87 -23.56 -9.37
CA ALA A 55 13.14 -24.80 -9.16
C ALA A 55 14.08 -25.95 -8.73
N LYS A 56 15.23 -26.07 -9.42
CA LYS A 56 16.25 -27.05 -9.08
C LYS A 56 16.81 -26.86 -7.66
N SER A 57 17.05 -25.63 -7.25
CA SER A 57 17.60 -25.29 -5.92
C SER A 57 16.70 -25.71 -4.76
N VAL A 58 15.39 -25.80 -4.99
CA VAL A 58 14.40 -26.23 -4.00
C VAL A 58 13.85 -27.65 -4.26
N GLY A 59 14.38 -28.36 -5.25
CA GLY A 59 14.10 -29.77 -5.53
C GLY A 59 12.70 -30.03 -6.12
N ILE A 60 12.16 -29.09 -6.91
CA ILE A 60 10.84 -29.23 -7.56
C ILE A 60 10.96 -29.27 -9.07
N ASP A 61 9.92 -29.81 -9.72
CA ASP A 61 9.81 -29.81 -11.17
C ASP A 61 9.42 -28.42 -11.70
N TYR A 62 10.31 -27.84 -12.52
CA TYR A 62 10.06 -26.55 -13.18
C TYR A 62 8.81 -26.57 -14.06
N GLU A 63 8.59 -27.65 -14.83
CA GLU A 63 7.44 -27.76 -15.71
C GLU A 63 6.10 -27.85 -14.94
N LYS A 64 6.14 -28.19 -13.66
CA LYS A 64 5.00 -28.28 -12.74
C LYS A 64 4.94 -27.12 -11.74
N SER A 65 5.67 -26.03 -11.98
CA SER A 65 5.75 -24.89 -11.08
C SER A 65 5.34 -23.58 -11.73
N THR A 66 4.82 -22.64 -10.96
CA THR A 66 4.69 -21.21 -11.30
C THR A 66 5.56 -20.42 -10.33
N ILE A 67 6.46 -19.58 -10.86
CA ILE A 67 7.46 -18.88 -10.07
C ILE A 67 7.24 -17.38 -10.18
N PHE A 68 6.92 -16.77 -9.05
CA PHE A 68 6.89 -15.33 -8.88
C PHE A 68 8.25 -14.82 -8.42
N LEU A 69 8.70 -13.71 -8.99
CA LEU A 69 9.85 -12.96 -8.51
C LEU A 69 9.37 -11.77 -7.70
N THR A 70 10.01 -11.49 -6.57
CA THR A 70 9.63 -10.40 -5.69
C THR A 70 10.85 -9.81 -4.98
N ALA A 71 10.90 -8.49 -4.80
CA ALA A 71 11.91 -7.85 -3.94
C ALA A 71 11.55 -7.88 -2.46
N VAL A 72 10.31 -8.28 -2.14
CA VAL A 72 9.80 -8.37 -0.77
C VAL A 72 10.39 -9.59 -0.08
N ASP A 73 10.58 -9.49 1.24
CA ASP A 73 10.94 -10.65 2.04
C ASP A 73 9.79 -11.68 1.99
N VAL A 74 10.07 -12.85 1.43
CA VAL A 74 9.05 -13.90 1.29
C VAL A 74 8.55 -14.49 2.61
N ARG A 75 9.13 -14.09 3.74
CA ARG A 75 8.63 -14.41 5.08
C ARG A 75 7.43 -13.56 5.49
N GLU A 76 7.32 -12.36 4.89
CA GLU A 76 6.28 -11.35 5.17
C GLU A 76 5.06 -11.48 4.25
N TYR A 77 4.83 -12.66 3.66
CA TYR A 77 3.70 -12.89 2.77
C TYR A 77 2.35 -12.75 3.48
N GLY A 78 1.33 -12.34 2.73
CA GLY A 78 -0.07 -12.40 3.14
C GLY A 78 -0.66 -13.77 2.80
N HIS A 79 -1.47 -14.32 3.71
CA HIS A 79 -2.18 -15.57 3.48
C HIS A 79 -3.58 -15.48 4.07
N ALA A 80 -4.57 -15.95 3.32
CA ALA A 80 -5.93 -16.10 3.81
C ALA A 80 -6.63 -17.27 3.15
N THR A 81 -7.47 -17.93 3.92
CA THR A 81 -8.44 -18.91 3.44
C THR A 81 -9.84 -18.39 3.70
N HIS A 82 -10.73 -18.53 2.74
CA HIS A 82 -12.16 -18.30 2.92
C HIS A 82 -12.95 -19.50 2.45
N ILE A 83 -14.01 -19.79 3.21
CA ILE A 83 -14.94 -20.89 2.91
C ILE A 83 -16.33 -20.30 2.83
N PHE A 84 -17.02 -20.54 1.73
CA PHE A 84 -18.41 -20.19 1.57
C PHE A 84 -19.14 -21.38 0.94
N ARG A 85 -20.14 -21.92 1.64
CA ARG A 85 -20.80 -23.19 1.29
C ARG A 85 -19.75 -24.32 1.15
N ASP A 86 -19.65 -24.92 -0.01
CA ASP A 86 -18.69 -25.99 -0.33
C ASP A 86 -17.49 -25.51 -1.16
N VAL A 87 -17.35 -24.18 -1.32
CA VAL A 87 -16.23 -23.55 -2.00
C VAL A 87 -15.17 -23.14 -0.98
N ILE A 88 -13.93 -23.47 -1.30
CA ILE A 88 -12.75 -23.06 -0.54
C ILE A 88 -11.85 -22.27 -1.48
N ALA A 89 -11.44 -21.08 -1.07
CA ALA A 89 -10.40 -20.30 -1.74
C ALA A 89 -9.24 -20.05 -0.78
N GLU A 90 -8.04 -20.31 -1.25
CA GLU A 90 -6.80 -20.06 -0.54
C GLU A 90 -5.94 -19.07 -1.35
N VAL A 91 -5.41 -18.06 -0.67
CA VAL A 91 -4.71 -16.96 -1.33
C VAL A 91 -3.38 -16.69 -0.66
N TYR A 92 -2.34 -16.53 -1.47
CA TYR A 92 -1.00 -16.12 -1.06
C TYR A 92 -0.59 -14.83 -1.78
N VAL A 93 -0.02 -13.89 -1.05
CA VAL A 93 0.35 -12.56 -1.58
C VAL A 93 1.72 -12.13 -1.10
N THR A 94 2.56 -11.62 -1.99
CA THR A 94 3.67 -10.74 -1.62
C THR A 94 3.34 -9.32 -2.06
N PHE A 95 3.62 -8.33 -1.20
CA PHE A 95 3.19 -6.96 -1.42
C PHE A 95 4.34 -5.98 -1.13
N GLY A 96 4.79 -5.26 -2.15
CA GLY A 96 5.80 -4.22 -2.06
C GLY A 96 5.49 -3.10 -3.05
N VAL A 97 5.28 -1.88 -2.53
CA VAL A 97 4.94 -0.68 -3.32
C VAL A 97 6.00 0.41 -3.23
N ASP A 98 7.24 0.06 -2.99
CA ASP A 98 8.35 1.02 -2.93
C ASP A 98 8.46 1.92 -4.18
N LYS A 99 7.98 1.42 -5.31
CA LYS A 99 7.89 2.16 -6.58
C LYS A 99 6.55 1.88 -7.24
N PRO A 100 5.53 2.65 -6.89
CA PRO A 100 4.20 2.51 -7.47
C PRO A 100 4.19 2.88 -8.96
N SER A 101 3.35 2.19 -9.73
CA SER A 101 3.01 2.58 -11.11
C SER A 101 1.70 3.34 -11.10
N CYS A 102 1.74 4.57 -11.59
CA CYS A 102 0.59 5.49 -11.52
C CYS A 102 -0.03 5.77 -12.88
N ILE A 103 -1.30 6.12 -12.84
CA ILE A 103 -2.02 6.61 -14.01
C ILE A 103 -1.67 8.10 -14.16
N ASP A 104 -0.51 8.38 -14.74
CA ASP A 104 -0.16 9.72 -15.19
C ASP A 104 -0.06 9.72 -16.72
N ALA A 105 -0.87 10.52 -17.38
CA ALA A 105 -0.93 10.57 -18.84
C ALA A 105 0.37 11.08 -19.47
N ASN A 106 1.27 11.70 -18.69
CA ASN A 106 2.43 12.41 -19.22
C ASN A 106 3.76 11.67 -19.00
N ILE A 107 3.78 10.60 -18.19
CA ILE A 107 5.03 9.89 -17.86
C ILE A 107 4.79 8.38 -17.91
N PRO A 108 5.04 7.70 -19.03
CA PRO A 108 5.22 6.26 -19.00
C PRO A 108 6.41 5.96 -18.09
N SER A 109 6.21 5.21 -17.00
CA SER A 109 7.31 4.87 -16.13
C SER A 109 8.24 3.89 -16.85
N ASN A 110 9.32 4.40 -17.40
CA ASN A 110 10.41 3.59 -17.99
C ASN A 110 11.32 2.97 -16.90
N ALA A 111 11.02 3.17 -15.64
CA ALA A 111 11.80 2.61 -14.54
C ALA A 111 11.25 1.22 -14.18
N MET A 112 11.83 0.19 -14.75
CA MET A 112 11.71 -1.19 -14.27
C MET A 112 12.37 -1.31 -12.89
N ALA A 113 11.68 -0.84 -11.88
CA ALA A 113 12.11 -1.03 -10.51
C ALA A 113 11.18 -2.04 -9.84
N VAL A 114 11.76 -3.01 -9.18
CA VAL A 114 11.06 -4.17 -8.61
C VAL A 114 10.36 -3.77 -7.30
N GLY A 115 9.20 -3.11 -7.43
CA GLY A 115 8.12 -3.25 -6.46
C GLY A 115 7.20 -4.32 -7.02
N THR A 116 6.63 -5.20 -6.21
CA THR A 116 5.87 -6.32 -6.77
C THR A 116 4.70 -6.68 -5.89
N ILE A 117 3.50 -6.67 -6.46
CA ILE A 117 2.31 -7.25 -5.84
C ILE A 117 1.99 -8.55 -6.58
N ASN A 118 2.39 -9.66 -6.01
CA ASN A 118 2.09 -10.98 -6.56
C ASN A 118 0.92 -11.59 -5.78
N VAL A 119 -0.07 -12.09 -6.51
CA VAL A 119 -1.27 -12.73 -5.95
C VAL A 119 -1.46 -14.09 -6.58
N ALA A 120 -1.49 -15.14 -5.75
CA ALA A 120 -1.82 -16.49 -6.15
C ALA A 120 -3.12 -16.94 -5.45
N VAL A 121 -4.14 -17.28 -6.25
CA VAL A 121 -5.45 -17.72 -5.77
C VAL A 121 -5.71 -19.16 -6.21
N ILE A 122 -6.04 -20.01 -5.25
CA ILE A 122 -6.37 -21.41 -5.47
C ILE A 122 -7.81 -21.66 -5.03
N VAL A 123 -8.63 -22.26 -5.91
CA VAL A 123 -10.00 -22.65 -5.58
C VAL A 123 -10.17 -24.15 -5.71
N ASN A 124 -11.04 -24.74 -4.89
CA ASN A 124 -11.30 -26.19 -4.92
C ASN A 124 -12.34 -26.62 -5.98
N LYS A 125 -13.05 -25.67 -6.58
CA LYS A 125 -14.07 -25.94 -7.59
C LYS A 125 -13.49 -26.06 -8.99
N PRO A 126 -13.94 -27.03 -9.79
CA PRO A 126 -13.46 -27.23 -11.14
C PRO A 126 -13.98 -26.15 -12.08
N LEU A 127 -13.05 -25.50 -12.79
CA LEU A 127 -13.36 -24.48 -13.79
C LEU A 127 -12.88 -24.92 -15.18
N ASP A 128 -13.55 -24.45 -16.23
CA ASP A 128 -13.02 -24.49 -17.60
C ASP A 128 -12.08 -23.27 -17.83
N GLU A 129 -11.55 -23.14 -19.04
CA GLU A 129 -10.64 -22.04 -19.39
C GLU A 129 -11.29 -20.66 -19.29
N VAL A 130 -12.60 -20.56 -19.61
CA VAL A 130 -13.36 -19.31 -19.52
C VAL A 130 -13.60 -18.97 -18.05
N GLY A 131 -13.94 -19.95 -17.22
CA GLY A 131 -14.11 -19.77 -15.78
C GLY A 131 -12.80 -19.34 -15.09
N LEU A 132 -11.66 -19.91 -15.49
CA LEU A 132 -10.34 -19.45 -15.01
C LEU A 132 -10.03 -18.01 -15.42
N LEU A 133 -10.34 -17.64 -16.67
CA LEU A 133 -10.13 -16.28 -17.16
C LEU A 133 -11.05 -15.28 -16.43
N ASP A 134 -12.30 -15.65 -16.17
CA ASP A 134 -13.24 -14.84 -15.42
C ASP A 134 -12.81 -14.66 -13.95
N LEU A 135 -12.29 -15.72 -13.33
CA LEU A 135 -11.68 -15.65 -12.00
C LEU A 135 -10.42 -14.78 -11.98
N TYR A 136 -9.57 -14.90 -13.00
CA TYR A 136 -8.38 -14.05 -13.13
C TYR A 136 -8.73 -12.56 -13.24
N ARG A 137 -9.74 -12.22 -14.05
CA ARG A 137 -10.29 -10.86 -14.17
C ARG A 137 -10.75 -10.35 -12.80
N LEU A 138 -11.56 -11.13 -12.09
CA LEU A 138 -12.07 -10.77 -10.76
C LEU A 138 -10.94 -10.53 -9.75
N VAL A 139 -9.94 -11.41 -9.69
CA VAL A 139 -8.79 -11.25 -8.78
C VAL A 139 -8.03 -9.96 -9.09
N SER A 140 -7.88 -9.61 -10.38
CA SER A 140 -7.25 -8.36 -10.81
C SER A 140 -8.07 -7.13 -10.40
N GLU A 141 -9.41 -7.20 -10.47
CA GLU A 141 -10.32 -6.16 -9.99
C GLU A 141 -10.21 -5.97 -8.46
N VAL A 142 -10.16 -7.06 -7.71
CA VAL A 142 -9.99 -7.02 -6.23
C VAL A 142 -8.62 -6.46 -5.85
N LYS A 143 -7.57 -6.80 -6.60
CA LYS A 143 -6.25 -6.20 -6.41
C LYS A 143 -6.28 -4.69 -6.67
N GLY A 144 -6.93 -4.25 -7.75
CA GLY A 144 -7.13 -2.83 -8.05
C GLY A 144 -7.91 -2.10 -6.95
N LEU A 145 -8.98 -2.70 -6.44
CA LEU A 145 -9.72 -2.18 -5.28
C LEU A 145 -8.82 -2.06 -4.05
N ALA A 146 -8.03 -3.07 -3.76
CA ALA A 146 -7.10 -3.06 -2.62
C ALA A 146 -6.07 -1.93 -2.74
N MET A 147 -5.56 -1.67 -3.95
CA MET A 147 -4.66 -0.54 -4.22
C MET A 147 -5.34 0.81 -4.00
N GLY A 148 -6.56 0.98 -4.52
CA GLY A 148 -7.36 2.17 -4.26
C GLY A 148 -7.61 2.42 -2.77
N LEU A 149 -7.92 1.35 -2.01
CA LEU A 149 -8.11 1.44 -0.55
C LEU A 149 -6.81 1.71 0.22
N ALA A 150 -5.67 1.21 -0.24
CA ALA A 150 -4.37 1.47 0.36
C ALA A 150 -3.88 2.89 0.09
N GLY A 151 -4.31 3.51 -1.03
CA GLY A 151 -4.07 4.89 -1.38
C GLY A 151 -2.63 5.28 -1.75
N PRO A 152 -1.74 4.38 -2.24
CA PRO A 152 -0.42 4.82 -2.66
C PRO A 152 -0.51 5.72 -3.88
N MET A 153 0.30 6.77 -3.89
CA MET A 153 0.36 7.71 -5.01
C MET A 153 1.80 7.90 -5.48
N CYS A 154 1.96 8.16 -6.77
CA CYS A 154 3.08 8.96 -7.25
C CYS A 154 2.83 10.42 -6.84
N LEU A 155 3.76 11.32 -7.10
CA LEU A 155 3.64 12.73 -6.69
C LEU A 155 2.25 13.33 -6.99
N THR A 156 1.64 12.99 -8.11
CA THR A 156 0.43 13.64 -8.62
C THR A 156 -0.67 12.69 -9.08
N ALA A 157 -0.51 11.38 -8.92
CA ALA A 157 -1.48 10.42 -9.45
C ALA A 157 -1.58 9.16 -8.59
N PRO A 158 -2.77 8.55 -8.46
CA PRO A 158 -2.94 7.30 -7.73
C PRO A 158 -2.27 6.14 -8.44
N SER A 159 -1.77 5.20 -7.65
CA SER A 159 -1.18 3.95 -8.15
C SER A 159 -2.24 2.89 -8.38
N ILE A 160 -2.08 2.13 -9.45
CA ILE A 160 -2.87 0.92 -9.72
C ILE A 160 -2.11 -0.37 -9.40
N GLY A 161 -0.86 -0.27 -8.98
CA GLY A 161 0.02 -1.40 -8.72
C GLY A 161 1.48 -1.04 -8.90
N THR A 162 2.29 -1.99 -9.32
CA THR A 162 3.69 -1.81 -9.67
C THR A 162 4.00 -2.40 -11.05
N ALA A 163 5.14 -2.02 -11.64
CA ALA A 163 5.47 -2.41 -13.02
C ALA A 163 5.62 -3.95 -13.20
N SER A 164 5.95 -4.68 -12.15
CA SER A 164 6.21 -6.12 -12.20
C SER A 164 5.17 -6.99 -11.48
N ASP A 165 3.97 -6.46 -11.28
CA ASP A 165 2.86 -7.18 -10.66
C ASP A 165 2.50 -8.45 -11.42
N ALA A 166 2.22 -9.52 -10.68
CA ALA A 166 1.74 -10.75 -11.26
C ALA A 166 0.55 -11.34 -10.50
N THR A 167 -0.34 -11.97 -11.26
CA THR A 167 -1.53 -12.64 -10.74
C THR A 167 -1.56 -14.07 -11.28
N MET A 168 -1.97 -15.00 -10.42
CA MET A 168 -2.21 -16.39 -10.78
C MET A 168 -3.53 -16.84 -10.18
N VAL A 169 -4.31 -17.58 -10.94
CA VAL A 169 -5.47 -18.33 -10.47
C VAL A 169 -5.33 -19.81 -10.80
N ALA A 170 -5.75 -20.67 -9.88
CA ALA A 170 -5.65 -22.11 -10.00
C ALA A 170 -6.99 -22.77 -9.62
N ALA A 171 -7.43 -23.71 -10.46
CA ALA A 171 -8.62 -24.54 -10.21
C ALA A 171 -8.40 -25.96 -10.72
N PRO A 172 -9.09 -26.98 -10.16
CA PRO A 172 -9.19 -28.29 -10.83
C PRO A 172 -9.81 -28.10 -12.21
N GLN A 173 -9.40 -28.92 -13.16
CA GLN A 173 -10.03 -28.92 -14.49
C GLN A 173 -11.49 -29.36 -14.41
N GLY A 174 -12.40 -28.63 -15.02
CA GLY A 174 -13.84 -28.96 -15.02
C GLY A 174 -14.66 -28.08 -15.96
N GLY A 175 -15.96 -28.15 -15.82
CA GLY A 175 -16.92 -27.53 -16.75
C GLY A 175 -17.57 -26.23 -16.26
N GLU A 176 -17.29 -25.74 -15.06
CA GLU A 176 -17.86 -24.47 -14.62
C GLU A 176 -17.25 -23.30 -15.38
N ARG A 177 -18.10 -22.55 -16.05
CA ARG A 177 -17.71 -21.51 -17.00
C ARG A 177 -17.59 -20.12 -16.39
N PHE A 178 -18.17 -19.90 -15.20
CA PHE A 178 -18.20 -18.60 -14.55
C PHE A 178 -17.42 -18.62 -13.25
N GLY A 179 -16.45 -17.73 -13.12
CA GLY A 179 -15.64 -17.51 -11.92
C GLY A 179 -15.78 -16.09 -11.34
N GLY A 180 -16.76 -15.29 -11.83
CA GLY A 180 -16.96 -13.91 -11.43
C GLY A 180 -17.67 -13.76 -10.08
N ILE A 181 -17.75 -12.50 -9.59
CA ILE A 181 -18.23 -12.15 -8.24
C ILE A 181 -19.64 -12.65 -7.90
N ALA A 182 -20.51 -12.86 -8.89
CA ALA A 182 -21.87 -13.36 -8.70
C ALA A 182 -21.94 -14.87 -8.47
N THR A 183 -20.83 -15.60 -8.60
CA THR A 183 -20.73 -17.04 -8.33
C THR A 183 -20.17 -17.31 -6.94
N ASP A 184 -20.47 -18.48 -6.37
CA ASP A 184 -19.90 -18.90 -5.09
C ASP A 184 -18.36 -18.95 -5.16
N VAL A 185 -17.79 -19.36 -6.30
CA VAL A 185 -16.35 -19.41 -6.54
C VAL A 185 -15.75 -18.01 -6.53
N GLY A 186 -16.30 -17.09 -7.33
CA GLY A 186 -15.80 -15.73 -7.43
C GLY A 186 -15.94 -14.97 -6.11
N PHE A 187 -17.10 -15.06 -5.45
CA PHE A 187 -17.32 -14.46 -4.14
C PHE A 187 -16.29 -14.94 -3.12
N THR A 188 -16.10 -16.27 -3.02
CA THR A 188 -15.14 -16.85 -2.07
C THR A 188 -13.71 -16.40 -2.34
N ALA A 189 -13.30 -16.39 -3.61
CA ALA A 189 -11.98 -15.95 -4.04
C ALA A 189 -11.77 -14.45 -3.79
N ALA A 190 -12.77 -13.60 -4.07
CA ALA A 190 -12.69 -12.16 -3.83
C ALA A 190 -12.50 -11.84 -2.35
N VAL A 191 -13.28 -12.46 -1.47
CA VAL A 191 -13.16 -12.28 -0.01
C VAL A 191 -11.81 -12.77 0.51
N ALA A 192 -11.35 -13.95 0.05
CA ALA A 192 -10.03 -14.47 0.44
C ALA A 192 -8.90 -13.53 -0.03
N THR A 193 -8.98 -13.04 -1.27
CA THR A 193 -7.99 -12.12 -1.84
C THR A 193 -7.92 -10.82 -1.06
N LEU A 194 -9.07 -10.19 -0.77
CA LEU A 194 -9.10 -8.96 0.02
C LEU A 194 -8.57 -9.19 1.44
N LYS A 195 -8.90 -10.32 2.07
CA LYS A 195 -8.36 -10.68 3.40
C LYS A 195 -6.84 -10.88 3.37
N ALA A 196 -6.29 -11.54 2.36
CA ALA A 196 -4.85 -11.74 2.23
C ALA A 196 -4.09 -10.41 2.02
N LEU A 197 -4.73 -9.45 1.32
CA LEU A 197 -4.20 -8.11 1.08
C LEU A 197 -4.43 -7.15 2.26
N SER A 198 -5.36 -7.45 3.17
CA SER A 198 -5.84 -6.48 4.18
C SER A 198 -4.73 -5.90 5.05
N LYS A 199 -3.76 -6.70 5.48
CA LYS A 199 -2.65 -6.20 6.30
C LYS A 199 -1.79 -5.14 5.59
N PHE A 200 -1.75 -5.17 4.26
CA PHE A 200 -1.00 -4.23 3.43
C PHE A 200 -1.84 -3.00 3.06
N VAL A 201 -3.17 -3.20 2.94
CA VAL A 201 -4.14 -2.13 2.65
C VAL A 201 -4.40 -1.26 3.88
N VAL A 202 -4.52 -1.89 5.04
CA VAL A 202 -4.86 -1.19 6.29
C VAL A 202 -3.60 -0.78 7.05
N GLY A 203 -2.45 -1.40 6.76
CA GLY A 203 -1.28 -1.37 7.62
C GLY A 203 -1.50 -2.21 8.87
N THR A 204 -0.49 -2.39 9.69
CA THR A 204 -0.64 -3.03 11.00
C THR A 204 -1.24 -2.07 12.02
N ASN A 205 -1.20 -0.76 11.74
CA ASN A 205 -1.76 0.31 12.57
C ASN A 205 -2.00 1.61 11.74
N CYS A 206 -2.70 2.57 12.35
CA CYS A 206 -3.05 3.83 11.71
C CYS A 206 -1.86 4.70 11.33
N ILE A 207 -0.77 4.64 12.07
CA ILE A 207 0.41 5.44 11.77
C ILE A 207 1.13 4.95 10.51
N GLU A 208 1.22 3.64 10.30
CA GLU A 208 1.76 3.07 9.07
C GLU A 208 0.90 3.43 7.86
N TYR A 209 -0.43 3.37 8.01
CA TYR A 209 -1.34 3.83 6.95
C TYR A 209 -1.10 5.30 6.63
N PHE A 210 -1.02 6.17 7.63
CA PHE A 210 -0.78 7.60 7.45
C PHE A 210 0.53 7.84 6.70
N VAL A 211 1.63 7.28 7.20
CA VAL A 211 2.96 7.42 6.58
C VAL A 211 2.95 6.98 5.12
N ASN A 212 2.38 5.80 4.84
CA ASN A 212 2.33 5.25 3.48
C ASN A 212 1.41 6.08 2.56
N SER A 213 0.28 6.56 3.08
CA SER A 213 -0.68 7.34 2.30
C SER A 213 -0.18 8.72 1.91
N VAL A 214 0.67 9.34 2.72
CA VAL A 214 1.26 10.65 2.43
C VAL A 214 2.60 10.56 1.67
N GLY A 215 2.97 9.37 1.20
CA GLY A 215 4.19 9.16 0.40
C GLY A 215 5.49 9.22 1.20
N LEU A 216 5.43 9.19 2.52
CA LEU A 216 6.58 9.07 3.40
C LEU A 216 7.00 7.59 3.54
N ARG A 217 8.24 7.35 3.92
CA ARG A 217 8.79 5.99 4.01
C ARG A 217 8.60 5.37 5.39
N SER A 218 8.59 6.23 6.41
CA SER A 218 8.51 5.80 7.80
C SER A 218 8.06 6.94 8.71
N ILE A 219 7.71 6.61 9.95
CA ILE A 219 7.48 7.59 11.01
C ILE A 219 8.68 8.53 11.21
N ASP A 220 9.90 8.06 10.89
CA ASP A 220 11.11 8.89 11.05
C ASP A 220 11.11 10.11 10.15
N ASP A 221 10.44 10.06 9.00
CA ASP A 221 10.32 11.22 8.11
C ASP A 221 9.39 12.29 8.71
N ILE A 222 8.27 11.88 9.34
CA ILE A 222 7.41 12.80 10.09
C ILE A 222 8.15 13.39 11.29
N LEU A 223 8.91 12.55 12.00
CA LEU A 223 9.70 13.00 13.15
C LEU A 223 10.75 14.03 12.75
N LYS A 224 11.39 13.91 11.57
CA LYS A 224 12.31 14.93 11.06
C LYS A 224 11.63 16.28 10.89
N ILE A 225 10.42 16.30 10.30
CA ILE A 225 9.61 17.53 10.14
C ILE A 225 9.31 18.12 11.53
N ALA A 226 8.82 17.31 12.46
CA ALA A 226 8.48 17.73 13.81
C ALA A 226 9.70 18.26 14.59
N VAL A 227 10.87 17.63 14.47
CA VAL A 227 12.11 18.09 15.11
C VAL A 227 12.63 19.37 14.46
N LYS A 228 12.54 19.53 13.13
CA LYS A 228 12.85 20.81 12.46
C LYS A 228 11.98 21.94 13.01
N ALA A 229 10.67 21.72 13.16
CA ALA A 229 9.76 22.68 13.78
C ALA A 229 10.16 22.97 15.24
N TYR A 230 10.36 21.94 16.05
CA TYR A 230 10.79 22.08 17.45
C TYR A 230 12.05 22.97 17.59
N ASN A 231 13.03 22.79 16.70
CA ASN A 231 14.28 23.57 16.74
C ASN A 231 14.08 25.08 16.46
N LYS A 232 12.91 25.50 15.93
CA LYS A 232 12.55 26.93 15.79
C LYS A 232 12.04 27.55 17.09
N ALA A 233 11.53 26.70 18.02
CA ALA A 233 11.05 27.15 19.33
C ALA A 233 11.34 26.08 20.40
N PRO A 234 12.63 25.82 20.73
CA PRO A 234 12.98 24.71 21.61
C PRO A 234 12.58 25.00 23.08
N ILE A 235 12.15 23.94 23.78
CA ILE A 235 11.94 23.97 25.23
C ILE A 235 13.31 24.00 25.92
N PRO A 236 13.58 24.97 26.81
CA PRO A 236 14.83 24.99 27.57
C PRO A 236 15.08 23.65 28.28
N MET A 237 16.32 23.18 28.28
CA MET A 237 16.78 21.94 28.90
C MET A 237 16.28 20.62 28.24
N LEU A 238 15.59 20.66 27.12
CA LEU A 238 15.16 19.47 26.39
C LEU A 238 15.90 19.41 25.04
N SER A 239 16.83 18.48 24.88
CA SER A 239 17.60 18.32 23.64
C SER A 239 16.74 17.77 22.49
N SER A 240 17.18 18.02 21.24
CA SER A 240 16.49 17.49 20.05
C SER A 240 16.38 15.95 20.05
N GLY A 241 17.38 15.24 20.58
CA GLY A 241 17.34 13.78 20.67
C GLY A 241 16.38 13.24 21.76
N GLU A 242 16.13 14.00 22.80
CA GLU A 242 15.13 13.68 23.82
C GLU A 242 13.72 13.96 23.29
N VAL A 243 13.54 15.12 22.65
CA VAL A 243 12.24 15.47 22.09
C VAL A 243 11.81 14.54 20.97
N GLU A 244 12.71 14.02 20.17
CA GLU A 244 12.40 13.04 19.14
C GLU A 244 11.76 11.78 19.74
N LYS A 245 12.29 11.27 20.85
CA LYS A 245 11.72 10.11 21.56
C LYS A 245 10.33 10.40 22.15
N ILE A 246 10.13 11.62 22.62
CA ILE A 246 8.85 12.08 23.16
C ILE A 246 7.84 12.22 22.02
N LEU A 247 8.21 12.90 20.93
CA LEU A 247 7.38 13.06 19.75
C LEU A 247 6.92 11.71 19.18
N ARG A 248 7.83 10.74 19.07
CA ARG A 248 7.49 9.39 18.60
C ARG A 248 6.34 8.78 19.42
N ARG A 249 6.42 8.86 20.74
CA ARG A 249 5.36 8.36 21.64
C ARG A 249 4.05 9.13 21.47
N GLU A 250 4.14 10.45 21.31
CA GLU A 250 2.94 11.28 21.11
C GLU A 250 2.26 10.99 19.77
N PHE A 251 3.03 10.79 18.68
CA PHE A 251 2.48 10.34 17.41
C PHE A 251 1.81 8.97 17.55
N GLU A 252 2.47 8.02 18.17
CA GLU A 252 1.90 6.69 18.43
C GLU A 252 0.60 6.78 19.24
N ASP A 253 0.52 7.66 20.24
CA ASP A 253 -0.68 7.85 21.05
C ASP A 253 -1.83 8.50 20.26
N VAL A 254 -1.56 9.52 19.47
CA VAL A 254 -2.56 10.17 18.62
C VAL A 254 -3.15 9.19 17.61
N PHE A 255 -2.31 8.37 16.99
CA PHE A 255 -2.75 7.40 16.00
C PHE A 255 -3.36 6.10 16.58
N LYS A 256 -3.45 5.96 17.90
CA LYS A 256 -4.31 4.93 18.53
C LYS A 256 -5.79 5.28 18.39
N ASP A 257 -6.13 6.55 18.18
CA ASP A 257 -7.51 6.98 17.95
C ASP A 257 -7.95 6.68 16.50
N PRO A 258 -8.95 5.81 16.29
CA PRO A 258 -9.42 5.46 14.96
C PRO A 258 -10.02 6.66 14.19
N ASN A 259 -10.48 7.70 14.88
CA ASN A 259 -11.10 8.87 14.24
C ASN A 259 -10.07 9.63 13.39
N ILE A 260 -8.84 9.74 13.85
CA ILE A 260 -7.73 10.34 13.05
C ILE A 260 -7.54 9.56 11.74
N CYS A 261 -7.50 8.22 11.82
CA CYS A 261 -7.40 7.36 10.63
C CYS A 261 -8.56 7.56 9.66
N ILE A 262 -9.79 7.65 10.18
CA ILE A 262 -11.01 7.80 9.36
C ILE A 262 -10.93 9.12 8.58
N VAL A 263 -10.57 10.21 9.24
CA VAL A 263 -10.47 11.54 8.60
C VAL A 263 -9.37 11.56 7.56
N VAL A 264 -8.18 11.05 7.88
CA VAL A 264 -7.04 10.98 6.93
C VAL A 264 -7.40 10.14 5.70
N ARG A 265 -8.09 9.00 5.87
CA ARG A 265 -8.53 8.15 4.76
C ARG A 265 -9.57 8.85 3.88
N GLY A 266 -10.51 9.56 4.49
CA GLY A 266 -11.52 10.32 3.75
C GLY A 266 -10.92 11.43 2.90
N ALA A 267 -10.00 12.20 3.46
CA ALA A 267 -9.26 13.24 2.76
C ALA A 267 -8.43 12.67 1.61
N ARG A 268 -7.74 11.56 1.87
CA ARG A 268 -6.92 10.90 0.84
C ARG A 268 -7.75 10.41 -0.35
N LEU A 269 -8.94 9.86 -0.09
CA LEU A 269 -9.85 9.46 -1.18
C LEU A 269 -10.31 10.66 -2.01
N ALA A 270 -10.65 11.78 -1.38
CA ALA A 270 -11.02 13.02 -2.08
C ALA A 270 -9.87 13.53 -2.95
N GLU A 271 -8.66 13.53 -2.42
CA GLU A 271 -7.45 13.90 -3.14
C GLU A 271 -7.20 13.04 -4.40
N MET A 272 -7.33 11.72 -4.28
CA MET A 272 -7.21 10.80 -5.42
C MET A 272 -8.23 11.11 -6.52
N LEU A 273 -9.47 11.45 -6.15
CA LEU A 273 -10.52 11.82 -7.11
C LEU A 273 -10.21 13.14 -7.81
N MET A 274 -9.68 14.13 -7.10
CA MET A 274 -9.23 15.40 -7.68
C MET A 274 -8.04 15.21 -8.61
N ALA A 275 -7.05 14.45 -8.20
CA ALA A 275 -5.88 14.15 -9.03
C ALA A 275 -6.20 13.41 -10.34
N LEU A 276 -7.31 12.65 -10.36
CA LEU A 276 -7.82 11.97 -11.57
C LEU A 276 -8.83 12.80 -12.37
N ASN A 277 -9.09 14.06 -12.00
CA ASN A 277 -10.13 14.90 -12.60
C ASN A 277 -11.54 14.28 -12.54
N LEU A 278 -11.82 13.54 -11.47
CA LEU A 278 -13.09 12.85 -11.23
C LEU A 278 -13.93 13.53 -10.14
N PHE A 279 -13.43 14.60 -9.52
CA PHE A 279 -14.15 15.31 -8.47
C PHE A 279 -15.04 16.41 -9.09
N PRO A 280 -16.36 16.41 -8.83
CA PRO A 280 -17.26 17.39 -9.42
C PRO A 280 -16.92 18.84 -9.00
N GLY A 281 -16.76 19.72 -9.97
CA GLY A 281 -16.56 21.15 -9.76
C GLY A 281 -15.12 21.59 -9.47
N ILE A 282 -14.16 20.66 -9.45
CA ILE A 282 -12.72 20.93 -9.35
C ILE A 282 -12.02 20.22 -10.49
N SER A 283 -11.26 20.97 -11.29
CA SER A 283 -10.40 20.36 -12.32
C SER A 283 -9.07 19.91 -11.72
N GLU A 284 -8.38 18.99 -12.41
CA GLU A 284 -7.03 18.57 -12.02
C GLU A 284 -6.05 19.74 -11.95
N GLU A 285 -6.15 20.68 -12.92
CA GLU A 285 -5.31 21.88 -12.96
C GLU A 285 -5.57 22.80 -11.75
N GLU A 286 -6.84 23.07 -11.42
CA GLU A 286 -7.21 23.84 -10.24
C GLU A 286 -6.68 23.21 -8.97
N TYR A 287 -6.77 21.88 -8.85
CA TYR A 287 -6.24 21.15 -7.70
C TYR A 287 -4.71 21.26 -7.60
N ARG A 288 -3.98 21.07 -8.72
CA ARG A 288 -2.50 21.12 -8.73
C ARG A 288 -1.91 22.47 -8.35
N VAL A 289 -2.62 23.57 -8.60
CA VAL A 289 -2.16 24.92 -8.27
C VAL A 289 -2.70 25.42 -6.92
N ASP A 290 -3.30 24.52 -6.15
CA ASP A 290 -3.86 24.84 -4.83
C ASP A 290 -4.75 26.08 -4.89
N THR A 291 -5.78 26.01 -5.74
CA THR A 291 -6.65 27.16 -6.00
C THR A 291 -7.41 27.60 -4.75
N PRO A 292 -7.57 28.93 -4.51
CA PRO A 292 -8.39 29.46 -3.38
C PRO A 292 -9.86 29.01 -3.39
N LYS A 293 -10.31 28.29 -4.40
CA LYS A 293 -11.64 27.66 -4.45
C LYS A 293 -11.73 26.42 -3.56
N ILE A 294 -10.62 25.76 -3.30
CA ILE A 294 -10.52 24.65 -2.38
C ILE A 294 -10.10 25.22 -1.03
N ILE A 295 -10.89 24.96 -0.01
CA ILE A 295 -10.60 25.25 1.41
C ILE A 295 -10.89 24.01 2.27
N ALA A 296 -11.09 22.86 1.62
CA ALA A 296 -11.43 21.62 2.31
C ALA A 296 -10.23 21.03 3.03
N ASP A 297 -9.04 21.26 2.52
CA ASP A 297 -7.74 20.90 3.08
C ASP A 297 -7.50 21.61 4.42
N GLU A 298 -7.65 22.93 4.47
CA GLU A 298 -7.54 23.69 5.72
C GLU A 298 -8.67 23.36 6.70
N LEU A 299 -9.89 23.11 6.22
CA LEU A 299 -11.00 22.68 7.09
C LEU A 299 -10.69 21.33 7.76
N ILE A 300 -10.12 20.39 7.02
CA ILE A 300 -9.72 19.07 7.54
C ILE A 300 -8.52 19.22 8.47
N GLY A 301 -7.50 19.96 8.05
CA GLY A 301 -6.32 20.23 8.88
C GLY A 301 -6.69 20.88 10.21
N LYS A 302 -7.54 21.91 10.16
CA LYS A 302 -8.10 22.57 11.35
C LYS A 302 -8.84 21.58 12.25
N ALA A 303 -9.72 20.77 11.67
CA ALA A 303 -10.52 19.81 12.46
C ALA A 303 -9.63 18.77 13.15
N ILE A 304 -8.60 18.25 12.47
CA ILE A 304 -7.61 17.33 13.05
C ILE A 304 -6.86 18.03 14.20
N ALA A 305 -6.34 19.22 13.96
CA ALA A 305 -5.53 19.94 14.94
C ALA A 305 -6.32 20.28 16.21
N GLU A 306 -7.56 20.75 16.04
CA GLU A 306 -8.48 21.03 17.17
C GLU A 306 -8.87 19.76 17.93
N TYR A 307 -9.12 18.66 17.21
CA TYR A 307 -9.45 17.37 17.82
C TYR A 307 -8.30 16.81 18.65
N VAL A 308 -7.05 16.93 18.18
CA VAL A 308 -5.86 16.39 18.85
C VAL A 308 -5.48 17.18 20.11
N ASN A 309 -5.49 18.52 20.07
CA ASN A 309 -5.06 19.35 21.20
C ASN A 309 -5.82 20.69 21.34
N GLY A 310 -7.10 20.72 20.96
CA GLY A 310 -7.94 21.90 21.11
C GLY A 310 -7.39 23.13 20.40
N PHE A 311 -7.70 24.32 20.94
CA PHE A 311 -7.27 25.59 20.35
C PHE A 311 -5.74 25.72 20.24
N LYS A 312 -4.98 25.11 21.13
CA LYS A 312 -3.51 25.12 21.08
C LYS A 312 -3.00 24.28 19.89
N GLY A 313 -3.64 23.16 19.62
CA GLY A 313 -3.36 22.35 18.41
C GLY A 313 -3.58 23.17 17.14
N LEU A 314 -4.70 23.88 17.07
CA LEU A 314 -5.03 24.77 15.95
C LEU A 314 -3.98 25.87 15.75
N LEU A 315 -3.57 26.57 16.81
CA LEU A 315 -2.52 27.59 16.71
C LEU A 315 -1.19 27.02 16.25
N ALA A 316 -0.84 25.82 16.71
CA ALA A 316 0.37 25.13 16.30
C ALA A 316 0.30 24.68 14.83
N TYR A 317 -0.85 24.24 14.33
CA TYR A 317 -1.07 23.95 12.92
C TYR A 317 -0.76 25.20 12.06
N TYR A 318 -1.35 26.34 12.33
CA TYR A 318 -1.06 27.58 11.60
C TYR A 318 0.41 28.03 11.72
N TRP A 319 1.05 27.70 12.82
CA TRP A 319 2.48 27.95 12.94
C TRP A 319 3.32 27.06 12.03
N ILE A 320 2.97 25.78 11.88
CA ILE A 320 3.63 24.87 10.92
C ILE A 320 3.40 25.36 9.49
N GLU A 321 2.17 25.76 9.13
CA GLU A 321 1.86 26.33 7.82
C GLU A 321 2.76 27.56 7.51
N ARG A 322 2.90 28.47 8.43
CA ARG A 322 3.78 29.63 8.27
C ARG A 322 5.25 29.20 8.09
N LEU A 323 5.73 28.22 8.84
CA LEU A 323 7.10 27.70 8.67
C LEU A 323 7.30 27.00 7.31
N LYS A 324 6.23 26.39 6.76
CA LYS A 324 6.20 25.83 5.41
C LYS A 324 6.38 26.97 4.37
N GLU A 325 5.61 28.04 4.47
CA GLU A 325 5.71 29.23 3.61
C GLU A 325 7.12 29.89 3.69
N GLU A 326 7.78 29.81 4.85
CA GLU A 326 9.16 30.26 5.04
C GLU A 326 10.22 29.30 4.47
N GLY A 327 9.81 28.19 3.85
CA GLY A 327 10.71 27.19 3.23
C GLY A 327 11.48 26.33 4.24
N VAL A 328 10.96 26.13 5.45
CA VAL A 328 11.63 25.33 6.49
C VAL A 328 11.56 23.83 6.20
N PHE A 329 10.53 23.40 5.45
CA PHE A 329 10.21 21.98 5.23
C PHE A 329 10.22 21.63 3.74
N GLU A 330 11.38 21.33 3.18
CA GLU A 330 11.50 20.82 1.81
C GLU A 330 10.65 19.54 1.58
N GLU A 331 10.44 18.76 2.65
CA GLU A 331 9.65 17.52 2.62
C GLU A 331 8.16 17.76 2.34
N LEU A 332 7.64 18.94 2.68
CA LEU A 332 6.23 19.29 2.47
C LEU A 332 5.97 19.94 1.11
N GLU A 333 6.96 20.61 0.51
CA GLU A 333 6.81 21.36 -0.74
C GLU A 333 6.34 20.50 -1.93
N ASN A 334 6.59 19.19 -1.88
CA ASN A 334 6.23 18.25 -2.95
C ASN A 334 5.00 17.39 -2.62
N LEU A 335 4.36 17.60 -1.49
CA LEU A 335 3.13 16.88 -1.15
C LEU A 335 1.94 17.51 -1.87
N PRO A 336 0.93 16.69 -2.20
CA PRO A 336 -0.33 17.23 -2.73
C PRO A 336 -1.05 18.13 -1.70
N PRO A 337 -1.84 19.16 -2.13
CA PRO A 337 -2.39 20.20 -1.24
C PRO A 337 -3.13 19.68 -0.01
N MET A 338 -4.01 18.69 -0.17
CA MET A 338 -4.75 18.12 0.97
C MET A 338 -3.86 17.30 1.90
N THR A 339 -2.85 16.64 1.36
CA THR A 339 -1.92 15.83 2.13
C THR A 339 -0.98 16.69 2.96
N ASP A 340 -0.46 17.80 2.44
CA ASP A 340 0.49 18.63 3.18
C ASP A 340 -0.16 19.32 4.38
N ASP A 341 -1.39 19.82 4.25
CA ASP A 341 -2.18 20.38 5.34
C ASP A 341 -2.45 19.35 6.45
N ILE A 342 -2.77 18.11 6.07
CA ILE A 342 -2.95 17.03 7.05
C ILE A 342 -1.65 16.75 7.82
N VAL A 343 -0.52 16.71 7.12
CA VAL A 343 0.79 16.50 7.76
C VAL A 343 1.12 17.67 8.68
N ALA A 344 0.91 18.91 8.24
CA ALA A 344 1.12 20.11 9.04
C ALA A 344 0.23 20.13 10.30
N ALA A 345 -1.05 19.76 10.16
CA ALA A 345 -1.99 19.69 11.29
C ALA A 345 -1.60 18.63 12.32
N VAL A 346 -1.23 17.43 11.87
CA VAL A 346 -0.80 16.34 12.76
C VAL A 346 0.51 16.71 13.45
N VAL A 347 1.50 17.21 12.72
CA VAL A 347 2.81 17.62 13.28
C VAL A 347 2.62 18.76 14.29
N GLY A 348 1.90 19.79 13.92
CA GLY A 348 1.66 20.96 14.80
C GLY A 348 0.92 20.59 16.08
N SER A 349 -0.16 19.84 15.96
CA SER A 349 -0.97 19.44 17.11
C SER A 349 -0.23 18.47 18.06
N VAL A 350 0.52 17.51 17.53
CA VAL A 350 1.36 16.62 18.33
C VAL A 350 2.45 17.40 19.04
N LEU A 351 3.12 18.33 18.34
CA LEU A 351 4.14 19.18 18.94
C LEU A 351 3.56 20.07 20.06
N SER A 352 2.35 20.61 19.87
CA SER A 352 1.68 21.41 20.91
C SER A 352 1.37 20.59 22.19
N ARG A 353 1.05 19.30 22.07
CA ARG A 353 0.92 18.38 23.24
C ARG A 353 2.23 18.24 24.00
N VAL A 354 3.35 18.17 23.29
CA VAL A 354 4.68 18.15 23.92
C VAL A 354 4.92 19.43 24.70
N TYR A 355 4.66 20.59 24.11
CA TYR A 355 4.77 21.87 24.80
C TYR A 355 3.88 21.93 26.05
N ASP A 356 2.63 21.48 25.97
CA ASP A 356 1.72 21.47 27.12
C ASP A 356 2.26 20.61 28.27
N LYS A 357 2.82 19.45 27.97
CA LYS A 357 3.35 18.54 29.00
C LYS A 357 4.60 19.08 29.68
N TYR A 358 5.47 19.75 28.94
CA TYR A 358 6.78 20.12 29.46
C TYR A 358 6.92 21.59 29.88
N LEU A 359 6.07 22.51 29.35
CA LEU A 359 6.06 23.90 29.79
C LEU A 359 5.16 24.12 31.02
N ASN A 360 4.09 23.31 31.19
CA ASN A 360 3.19 23.42 32.34
C ASN A 360 3.62 22.57 33.54
N SER A 361 4.72 21.83 33.44
CA SER A 361 5.27 21.00 34.53
C SER A 361 6.25 21.77 35.43
N HIS A 362 6.39 23.04 35.19
CA HIS A 362 7.20 24.01 35.94
C HIS A 362 6.36 25.25 36.21
#